data_84e21b041811f2c691670b23203534d0
#
_entry.id   84e21b041811f2c691670b23203534d0
#
_cell.length_a   1.000
_cell.length_b   1.000
_cell.length_c   1.000
_cell.angle_alpha   90.00
_cell.angle_beta   90.00
_cell.angle_gamma   90.00
#
_symmetry.space_group_name_H-M   'P 1'
#
loop_
_entity.id
_entity.type
_entity.pdbx_description
1 polymer ?
#
loop_
_entity_poly.entity_id
_entity_poly.type
_entity_poly.pdbx_seq_one_letter_code
_entity_poly.pdbx_strand_id
1 'polypeptide(L)'
;MQLQEISSLWNGEKMKYKALALDLDGTLINSEKKLSTQNKKAVMEAAERGVHIILASGRPLFGIEPVAEALELSRVGGYILAYNGGNIINCKTKEVIYSRNFPPECIHDVCTLAKEHGVYALSYDKDEVISESDTDEYVLREAKCNDASVRRVENL
;
A
#
# COMPACT_ATOMS: atom_id res chain seq x y z
N MET A 1 14.10 -12.46 -4.43
CA MET A 1 13.66 -13.22 -5.63
C MET A 1 13.60 -12.21 -6.77
N GLN A 2 14.45 -12.35 -7.77
CA GLN A 2 14.44 -11.40 -8.88
C GLN A 2 13.26 -11.74 -9.81
N LEU A 3 12.47 -10.74 -10.19
CA LEU A 3 11.32 -10.89 -11.11
C LEU A 3 11.68 -11.45 -12.50
N GLN A 4 12.98 -11.58 -12.81
CA GLN A 4 13.46 -12.28 -14.01
C GLN A 4 13.03 -13.76 -14.09
N GLU A 5 12.80 -14.42 -12.94
CA GLU A 5 12.30 -15.80 -12.93
C GLU A 5 10.84 -15.92 -13.34
N ILE A 6 10.06 -14.82 -13.24
CA ILE A 6 8.66 -14.82 -13.65
C ILE A 6 8.53 -14.99 -15.17
N SER A 7 9.43 -14.43 -15.97
CA SER A 7 9.40 -14.57 -17.43
C SER A 7 9.70 -15.99 -17.92
N SER A 8 10.45 -16.80 -17.16
CA SER A 8 10.78 -18.18 -17.52
C SER A 8 9.63 -19.18 -17.26
N LEU A 9 8.62 -18.79 -16.50
CA LEU A 9 7.42 -19.61 -16.23
C LEU A 9 6.40 -19.60 -17.39
N TRP A 10 6.76 -19.03 -18.57
CA TRP A 10 5.81 -18.63 -19.60
C TRP A 10 5.95 -19.39 -20.93
N ASN A 11 6.32 -20.64 -20.93
CA ASN A 11 6.50 -21.46 -22.15
C ASN A 11 5.17 -22.00 -22.73
N GLY A 12 4.19 -21.13 -23.02
CA GLY A 12 3.01 -21.52 -23.78
C GLY A 12 1.97 -22.42 -23.08
N GLU A 13 2.25 -22.86 -21.86
CA GLU A 13 1.34 -23.67 -21.05
C GLU A 13 0.30 -22.81 -20.31
N LYS A 14 -0.84 -23.41 -19.99
CA LYS A 14 -1.93 -22.80 -19.23
C LYS A 14 -1.38 -22.26 -17.90
N MET A 15 -1.56 -20.98 -17.64
CA MET A 15 -1.08 -20.29 -16.43
C MET A 15 -1.38 -21.07 -15.17
N LYS A 16 -0.34 -21.47 -14.44
CA LYS A 16 -0.45 -22.18 -13.17
C LYS A 16 -1.01 -21.27 -12.07
N TYR A 17 -0.61 -20.00 -12.07
CA TYR A 17 -1.03 -19.02 -11.07
C TYR A 17 -2.02 -18.04 -11.68
N LYS A 18 -3.10 -17.76 -10.93
CA LYS A 18 -4.18 -16.85 -11.37
C LYS A 18 -4.09 -15.46 -10.72
N ALA A 19 -3.32 -15.36 -9.65
CA ALA A 19 -3.13 -14.11 -8.92
C ALA A 19 -1.66 -13.95 -8.52
N LEU A 20 -1.21 -12.71 -8.50
CA LEU A 20 0.12 -12.29 -8.07
C LEU A 20 -0.04 -11.19 -7.03
N ALA A 21 0.24 -11.52 -5.75
CA ALA A 21 0.28 -10.56 -4.67
C ALA A 21 1.71 -10.02 -4.51
N LEU A 22 1.82 -8.69 -4.51
CA LEU A 22 3.09 -7.96 -4.48
C LEU A 22 3.08 -6.99 -3.31
N ASP A 23 4.06 -7.12 -2.43
CA ASP A 23 4.42 -6.07 -1.50
C ASP A 23 5.12 -4.93 -2.25
N LEU A 24 5.04 -3.71 -1.70
CA LEU A 24 5.61 -2.52 -2.33
C LEU A 24 7.07 -2.32 -1.95
N ASP A 25 7.32 -2.04 -0.68
CA ASP A 25 8.59 -1.49 -0.21
C ASP A 25 9.71 -2.55 -0.18
N GLY A 26 10.75 -2.35 -0.99
CA GLY A 26 11.82 -3.33 -1.12
C GLY A 26 11.47 -4.58 -1.94
N THR A 27 10.25 -4.66 -2.49
CA THR A 27 9.79 -5.76 -3.35
C THR A 27 9.46 -5.25 -4.75
N LEU A 28 8.35 -4.55 -4.92
CA LEU A 28 7.92 -4.02 -6.22
C LEU A 28 8.62 -2.70 -6.56
N ILE A 29 8.78 -1.84 -5.56
CA ILE A 29 9.52 -0.57 -5.64
C ILE A 29 10.85 -0.66 -4.90
N ASN A 30 11.84 0.06 -5.40
CA ASN A 30 13.19 0.07 -4.84
C ASN A 30 13.30 0.97 -3.59
N SER A 31 14.51 1.08 -3.02
CA SER A 31 14.79 1.94 -1.85
C SER A 31 14.54 3.44 -2.10
N GLU A 32 14.53 3.87 -3.38
CA GLU A 32 14.17 5.22 -3.77
C GLU A 32 12.67 5.41 -3.99
N LYS A 33 11.85 4.41 -3.63
CA LYS A 33 10.39 4.39 -3.84
C LYS A 33 9.96 4.44 -5.31
N LYS A 34 10.83 3.97 -6.21
CA LYS A 34 10.59 3.97 -7.64
C LYS A 34 10.27 2.58 -8.18
N LEU A 35 9.24 2.51 -9.00
CA LEU A 35 8.93 1.33 -9.80
C LEU A 35 9.90 1.26 -10.99
N SER A 36 10.70 0.20 -11.07
CA SER A 36 11.61 0.01 -12.20
C SER A 36 10.83 -0.31 -13.49
N THR A 37 11.38 0.11 -14.63
CA THR A 37 10.81 -0.23 -15.95
C THR A 37 10.67 -1.74 -16.14
N GLN A 38 11.61 -2.51 -15.60
CA GLN A 38 11.61 -3.96 -15.70
C GLN A 38 10.49 -4.58 -14.88
N ASN A 39 10.30 -4.13 -13.62
CA ASN A 39 9.19 -4.60 -12.76
C ASN A 39 7.84 -4.21 -13.37
N LYS A 40 7.69 -2.95 -13.83
CA LYS A 40 6.49 -2.50 -14.52
C LYS A 40 6.16 -3.42 -15.69
N LYS A 41 7.12 -3.66 -16.59
CA LYS A 41 6.92 -4.52 -17.75
C LYS A 41 6.47 -5.92 -17.37
N ALA A 42 7.16 -6.56 -16.41
CA ALA A 42 6.84 -7.92 -15.97
C ALA A 42 5.42 -8.03 -15.37
N VAL A 43 5.03 -7.06 -14.54
CA VAL A 43 3.68 -7.04 -13.93
C VAL A 43 2.61 -6.79 -14.98
N MET A 44 2.84 -5.87 -15.93
CA MET A 44 1.91 -5.58 -17.01
C MET A 44 1.71 -6.79 -17.93
N GLU A 45 2.79 -7.48 -18.32
CA GLU A 45 2.71 -8.71 -19.11
C GLU A 45 1.92 -9.80 -18.37
N ALA A 46 2.08 -9.91 -17.04
CA ALA A 46 1.30 -10.84 -16.23
C ALA A 46 -0.21 -10.49 -16.26
N ALA A 47 -0.53 -9.21 -16.06
CA ALA A 47 -1.91 -8.72 -16.10
C ALA A 47 -2.58 -8.96 -17.47
N GLU A 48 -1.89 -8.66 -18.55
CA GLU A 48 -2.39 -8.86 -19.94
C GLU A 48 -2.67 -10.33 -20.27
N ARG A 49 -2.01 -11.25 -19.56
CA ARG A 49 -2.25 -12.69 -19.68
C ARG A 49 -3.34 -13.19 -18.71
N GLY A 50 -4.04 -12.30 -18.03
CA GLY A 50 -5.16 -12.62 -17.15
C GLY A 50 -4.79 -13.00 -15.73
N VAL A 51 -3.57 -12.66 -15.26
CA VAL A 51 -3.21 -12.76 -13.84
C VAL A 51 -3.78 -11.57 -13.10
N HIS A 52 -4.51 -11.82 -12.02
CA HIS A 52 -4.97 -10.76 -11.14
C HIS A 52 -3.81 -10.19 -10.34
N ILE A 53 -3.53 -8.91 -10.51
CA ILE A 53 -2.49 -8.20 -9.77
C ILE A 53 -3.09 -7.68 -8.45
N ILE A 54 -2.40 -7.95 -7.34
CA ILE A 54 -2.79 -7.54 -6.01
C ILE A 54 -1.61 -6.78 -5.39
N LEU A 55 -1.77 -5.48 -5.16
CA LEU A 55 -0.82 -4.69 -4.39
C LEU A 55 -1.19 -4.80 -2.92
N ALA A 56 -0.31 -5.36 -2.10
CA ALA A 56 -0.55 -5.59 -0.68
C ALA A 56 0.49 -4.83 0.15
N SER A 57 0.05 -3.86 0.96
CA SER A 57 0.94 -3.02 1.74
C SER A 57 0.32 -2.59 3.07
N GLY A 58 1.19 -2.24 4.04
CA GLY A 58 0.79 -1.54 5.25
C GLY A 58 0.40 -0.08 5.03
N ARG A 59 0.80 0.49 3.88
CA ARG A 59 0.54 1.89 3.54
C ARG A 59 -0.94 2.23 3.50
N PRO A 60 -1.31 3.50 3.74
CA PRO A 60 -2.64 4.02 3.43
C PRO A 60 -2.90 3.95 1.92
N LEU A 61 -4.18 4.02 1.55
CA LEU A 61 -4.59 3.91 0.14
C LEU A 61 -3.87 4.92 -0.76
N PHE A 62 -3.83 6.19 -0.36
CA PHE A 62 -3.17 7.25 -1.13
C PHE A 62 -1.66 7.02 -1.32
N GLY A 63 -0.99 6.28 -0.41
CA GLY A 63 0.42 5.90 -0.55
C GLY A 63 0.65 4.73 -1.53
N ILE A 64 -0.41 4.02 -1.94
CA ILE A 64 -0.35 2.89 -2.89
C ILE A 64 -0.83 3.31 -4.28
N GLU A 65 -1.80 4.22 -4.36
CA GLU A 65 -2.43 4.65 -5.61
C GLU A 65 -1.44 5.07 -6.70
N PRO A 66 -0.36 5.83 -6.44
CA PRO A 66 0.61 6.19 -7.48
C PRO A 66 1.26 4.98 -8.16
N VAL A 67 1.50 3.90 -7.40
CA VAL A 67 2.05 2.65 -7.95
C VAL A 67 0.99 1.90 -8.77
N ALA A 68 -0.25 1.88 -8.30
CA ALA A 68 -1.37 1.28 -9.04
C ALA A 68 -1.64 2.01 -10.37
N GLU A 69 -1.53 3.34 -10.38
CA GLU A 69 -1.63 4.17 -11.59
C GLU A 69 -0.48 3.90 -12.54
N ALA A 70 0.76 3.87 -12.04
CA ALA A 70 1.93 3.54 -12.85
C ALA A 70 1.83 2.15 -13.51
N LEU A 71 1.14 1.21 -12.88
CA LEU A 71 0.82 -0.13 -13.40
C LEU A 71 -0.48 -0.18 -14.21
N GLU A 72 -1.14 0.95 -14.43
CA GLU A 72 -2.40 1.04 -15.16
C GLU A 72 -3.50 0.06 -14.67
N LEU A 73 -3.55 -0.21 -13.35
CA LEU A 73 -4.47 -1.20 -12.79
C LEU A 73 -5.94 -0.82 -12.95
N SER A 74 -6.24 0.45 -13.17
CA SER A 74 -7.60 0.89 -13.56
C SER A 74 -8.02 0.36 -14.93
N ARG A 75 -7.07 0.14 -15.85
CA ARG A 75 -7.30 -0.39 -17.22
C ARG A 75 -7.26 -1.91 -17.24
N VAL A 76 -6.18 -2.50 -16.75
CA VAL A 76 -5.97 -3.97 -16.85
C VAL A 76 -6.72 -4.74 -15.77
N GLY A 77 -7.12 -4.07 -14.68
CA GLY A 77 -7.73 -4.68 -13.51
C GLY A 77 -6.68 -5.06 -12.46
N GLY A 78 -7.11 -5.11 -11.23
CA GLY A 78 -6.27 -5.45 -10.07
C GLY A 78 -6.93 -5.02 -8.77
N TYR A 79 -6.24 -5.26 -7.67
CA TYR A 79 -6.73 -4.96 -6.34
C TYR A 79 -5.65 -4.28 -5.51
N ILE A 80 -6.07 -3.41 -4.60
CA ILE A 80 -5.22 -2.84 -3.56
C ILE A 80 -5.68 -3.39 -2.21
N LEU A 81 -4.77 -3.95 -1.43
CA LEU A 81 -4.92 -4.25 -0.02
C LEU A 81 -4.11 -3.21 0.75
N ALA A 82 -4.80 -2.20 1.27
CA ALA A 82 -4.22 -1.11 2.06
C ALA A 82 -4.37 -1.38 3.56
N TYR A 83 -3.61 -0.65 4.39
CA TYR A 83 -3.68 -0.73 5.85
C TYR A 83 -3.53 -2.16 6.38
N ASN A 84 -2.53 -2.91 5.88
CA ASN A 84 -2.32 -4.33 6.20
C ASN A 84 -3.55 -5.21 5.93
N GLY A 85 -4.33 -4.90 4.90
CA GLY A 85 -5.56 -5.61 4.55
C GLY A 85 -6.82 -5.08 5.24
N GLY A 86 -6.73 -3.95 5.93
CA GLY A 86 -7.90 -3.26 6.50
C GLY A 86 -8.89 -2.79 5.44
N ASN A 87 -8.39 -2.42 4.26
CA ASN A 87 -9.22 -2.08 3.11
C ASN A 87 -8.79 -2.87 1.87
N ILE A 88 -9.78 -3.38 1.13
CA ILE A 88 -9.57 -4.01 -0.18
C ILE A 88 -10.37 -3.25 -1.23
N ILE A 89 -9.66 -2.73 -2.24
CA ILE A 89 -10.23 -1.89 -3.27
C ILE A 89 -10.04 -2.54 -4.65
N ASN A 90 -11.08 -2.57 -5.46
CA ASN A 90 -10.99 -2.92 -6.88
C ASN A 90 -10.50 -1.71 -7.67
N CYS A 91 -9.33 -1.82 -8.31
CA CYS A 91 -8.73 -0.71 -9.04
C CYS A 91 -9.55 -0.25 -10.24
N LYS A 92 -10.31 -1.16 -10.88
CA LYS A 92 -11.10 -0.86 -12.07
C LYS A 92 -12.42 -0.16 -11.76
N THR A 93 -13.14 -0.65 -10.74
CA THR A 93 -14.46 -0.11 -10.36
C THR A 93 -14.36 0.97 -9.28
N LYS A 94 -13.20 1.08 -8.62
CA LYS A 94 -12.97 1.91 -7.43
C LYS A 94 -13.85 1.51 -6.23
N GLU A 95 -14.48 0.36 -6.29
CA GLU A 95 -15.32 -0.18 -5.23
C GLU A 95 -14.46 -0.67 -4.07
N VAL A 96 -14.84 -0.30 -2.85
CA VAL A 96 -14.31 -0.88 -1.62
C VAL A 96 -15.02 -2.21 -1.36
N ILE A 97 -14.34 -3.32 -1.65
CA ILE A 97 -14.87 -4.68 -1.51
C ILE A 97 -14.92 -5.11 -0.05
N TYR A 98 -13.95 -4.66 0.72
CA TYR A 98 -13.82 -4.97 2.13
C TYR A 98 -13.25 -3.77 2.88
N SER A 99 -13.81 -3.48 4.05
CA SER A 99 -13.30 -2.46 4.96
C SER A 99 -13.48 -2.93 6.40
N ARG A 100 -12.40 -2.85 7.17
CA ARG A 100 -12.41 -3.09 8.61
C ARG A 100 -11.60 -2.01 9.30
N ASN A 101 -12.30 -1.09 9.91
CA ASN A 101 -11.70 -0.02 10.67
C ASN A 101 -11.27 -0.50 12.06
N PHE A 102 -10.28 0.17 12.62
CA PHE A 102 -9.92 0.02 14.02
C PHE A 102 -11.13 0.48 14.89
N PRO A 103 -11.46 -0.25 15.98
CA PRO A 103 -12.60 0.11 16.82
C PRO A 103 -12.39 1.48 17.46
N PRO A 104 -13.29 2.46 17.24
CA PRO A 104 -13.12 3.83 17.76
C PRO A 104 -13.00 3.87 19.28
N GLU A 105 -13.67 2.96 19.98
CA GLU A 105 -13.61 2.83 21.44
C GLU A 105 -12.22 2.49 21.99
N CYS A 106 -11.36 1.91 21.16
CA CYS A 106 -9.99 1.56 21.55
C CYS A 106 -8.96 2.68 21.29
N ILE A 107 -9.34 3.76 20.61
CA ILE A 107 -8.39 4.84 20.22
C ILE A 107 -7.81 5.49 21.46
N HIS A 108 -8.64 5.84 22.43
CA HIS A 108 -8.20 6.47 23.66
C HIS A 108 -7.17 5.62 24.44
N ASP A 109 -7.41 4.32 24.54
CA ASP A 109 -6.51 3.39 25.24
C ASP A 109 -5.16 3.28 24.51
N VAL A 110 -5.17 3.21 23.18
CA VAL A 110 -3.94 3.19 22.36
C VAL A 110 -3.15 4.48 22.52
N CYS A 111 -3.80 5.64 22.48
CA CYS A 111 -3.14 6.93 22.64
C CYS A 111 -2.56 7.08 24.07
N THR A 112 -3.27 6.63 25.09
CA THR A 112 -2.80 6.61 26.48
C THR A 112 -1.57 5.73 26.61
N LEU A 113 -1.62 4.51 26.09
CA LEU A 113 -0.51 3.57 26.12
C LEU A 113 0.72 4.12 25.37
N ALA A 114 0.52 4.75 24.22
CA ALA A 114 1.59 5.39 23.46
C ALA A 114 2.30 6.47 24.30
N LYS A 115 1.54 7.33 25.00
CA LYS A 115 2.08 8.35 25.90
C LYS A 115 2.86 7.74 27.07
N GLU A 116 2.36 6.69 27.69
CA GLU A 116 3.05 5.98 28.79
C GLU A 116 4.39 5.39 28.34
N HIS A 117 4.50 4.99 27.08
CA HIS A 117 5.73 4.45 26.50
C HIS A 117 6.60 5.49 25.79
N GLY A 118 6.24 6.78 25.86
CA GLY A 118 7.03 7.86 25.28
C GLY A 118 7.10 7.84 23.75
N VAL A 119 6.06 7.32 23.08
CA VAL A 119 5.92 7.29 21.62
C VAL A 119 4.64 8.01 21.20
N TYR A 120 4.55 8.40 19.93
CA TYR A 120 3.37 9.04 19.38
C TYR A 120 2.52 8.04 18.58
N ALA A 121 1.22 8.02 18.85
CA ALA A 121 0.26 7.41 17.95
C ALA A 121 0.08 8.31 16.71
N LEU A 122 -0.23 7.69 15.58
CA LEU A 122 -0.59 8.40 14.36
C LEU A 122 -1.78 7.73 13.69
N SER A 123 -2.50 8.50 12.90
CA SER A 123 -3.59 8.04 12.06
C SER A 123 -3.56 8.80 10.74
N TYR A 124 -4.57 8.60 9.91
CA TYR A 124 -4.67 9.25 8.61
C TYR A 124 -6.02 9.95 8.47
N ASP A 125 -6.01 11.13 7.88
CA ASP A 125 -7.21 11.85 7.47
C ASP A 125 -7.04 12.29 6.01
N LYS A 126 -7.82 11.69 5.10
CA LYS A 126 -7.65 11.83 3.64
C LYS A 126 -6.25 11.38 3.22
N ASP A 127 -5.42 12.32 2.78
CA ASP A 127 -4.04 12.16 2.30
C ASP A 127 -2.98 12.73 3.27
N GLU A 128 -3.37 12.99 4.52
CA GLU A 128 -2.50 13.49 5.58
C GLU A 128 -2.24 12.45 6.66
N VAL A 129 -1.05 12.51 7.24
CA VAL A 129 -0.75 11.87 8.53
C VAL A 129 -1.20 12.81 9.64
N ILE A 130 -2.00 12.34 10.58
CA ILE A 130 -2.38 13.08 11.77
C ILE A 130 -1.73 12.50 13.02
N SER A 131 -1.17 13.36 13.87
CA SER A 131 -0.52 12.97 15.13
C SER A 131 -0.50 14.14 16.11
N GLU A 132 -0.29 13.86 17.39
CA GLU A 132 -0.07 14.90 18.41
C GLU A 132 1.33 15.56 18.28
N SER A 133 2.24 14.99 17.46
CA SER A 133 3.54 15.57 17.13
C SER A 133 3.72 15.73 15.63
N ASP A 134 4.23 16.90 15.22
CA ASP A 134 4.66 17.21 13.86
C ASP A 134 6.19 17.26 13.71
N THR A 135 6.92 16.92 14.77
CA THR A 135 8.40 16.96 14.83
C THR A 135 9.03 15.61 15.18
N ASP A 136 8.24 14.62 15.59
CA ASP A 136 8.73 13.28 15.88
C ASP A 136 9.27 12.60 14.62
N GLU A 137 10.45 11.96 14.73
CA GLU A 137 11.16 11.39 13.59
C GLU A 137 10.38 10.24 12.91
N TYR A 138 9.63 9.44 13.68
CA TYR A 138 8.86 8.31 13.15
C TYR A 138 7.59 8.79 12.46
N VAL A 139 6.94 9.82 13.01
CA VAL A 139 5.78 10.47 12.37
C VAL A 139 6.20 11.10 11.04
N LEU A 140 7.31 11.84 11.02
CA LEU A 140 7.84 12.45 9.80
C LEU A 140 8.30 11.40 8.78
N ARG A 141 8.87 10.28 9.25
CA ARG A 141 9.25 9.15 8.40
C ARG A 141 8.04 8.52 7.72
N GLU A 142 6.95 8.31 8.48
CA GLU A 142 5.70 7.77 7.93
C GLU A 142 5.11 8.68 6.85
N ALA A 143 5.03 9.97 7.12
CA ALA A 143 4.58 10.97 6.14
C ALA A 143 5.43 10.95 4.87
N LYS A 144 6.77 10.96 5.02
CA LYS A 144 7.70 10.88 3.90
C LYS A 144 7.57 9.59 3.09
N CYS A 145 7.30 8.45 3.76
CA CYS A 145 7.11 7.18 3.07
C CYS A 145 5.89 7.18 2.14
N ASN A 146 4.89 8.00 2.45
CA ASN A 146 3.63 8.08 1.73
C ASN A 146 3.46 9.37 0.91
N ASP A 147 4.49 10.21 0.83
CA ASP A 147 4.46 11.54 0.18
C ASP A 147 3.31 12.42 0.74
N ALA A 148 3.12 12.37 2.07
CA ALA A 148 2.04 13.03 2.79
C ALA A 148 2.56 14.20 3.63
N SER A 149 1.67 15.16 3.92
CA SER A 149 1.87 16.17 4.96
C SER A 149 1.57 15.60 6.35
N VAL A 150 2.12 16.24 7.37
CA VAL A 150 1.74 15.97 8.76
C VAL A 150 0.85 17.10 9.25
N ARG A 151 -0.30 16.75 9.77
CA ARG A 151 -1.17 17.69 10.48
C ARG A 151 -1.20 17.36 11.97
N ARG A 152 -0.70 18.31 12.76
CA ARG A 152 -0.74 18.21 14.21
C ARG A 152 -2.16 18.38 14.73
N VAL A 153 -2.56 17.51 15.66
CA VAL A 153 -3.83 17.57 16.38
C VAL A 153 -3.56 17.63 17.89
N GLU A 154 -4.49 18.14 18.66
CA GLU A 154 -4.34 18.21 20.13
C GLU A 154 -4.57 16.83 20.78
N ASN A 155 -5.51 16.07 20.22
CA ASN A 155 -5.84 14.71 20.64
C ASN A 155 -6.22 13.91 19.39
N LEU A 156 -5.75 12.66 19.33
CA LEU A 156 -6.17 11.67 18.35
C LEU A 156 -7.47 10.98 18.76
#